data_cebea619f43dc8f72b5dd81b552b8caa
#
_entry.id   cebea619f43dc8f72b5dd81b552b8caa
#
_cell.length_a   1.000
_cell.length_b   1.000
_cell.length_c   1.000
_cell.angle_alpha   90.00
_cell.angle_beta   90.00
_cell.angle_gamma   90.00
#
_symmetry.space_group_name_H-M   'P 1'
#
loop_
_entity.id
_entity.type
_entity.pdbx_description
1 polymer ?
#
loop_
_entity_poly.entity_id
_entity_poly.type
_entity_poly.pdbx_seq_one_letter_code
_entity_poly.pdbx_strand_id
1 'polypeptide(L)'
;MQIIEINPRDCTRWKYADRSHFEFGNTGSLSEDIKENGQVEPVIVRPLLNSEYKYEIIAGSRRFQACFNAGLMLKAVIRDVSDEEAAIIQIKENEHISICDYSKGIYYAKLMKDQKITQDKLSQVIGCSRHKLNSYLCFAKVSDTIWKAVGNTSKVSAKTAETIH
;
A
#
# COMPACT_ATOMS: atom_id res chain seq x y z
N MET A 1 -22.48 4.03 1.64
CA MET A 1 -21.33 4.82 2.12
C MET A 1 -21.33 6.18 1.47
N GLN A 2 -21.11 7.21 2.25
CA GLN A 2 -21.13 8.59 1.76
C GLN A 2 -19.75 8.98 1.24
N ILE A 3 -19.69 9.50 0.01
CA ILE A 3 -18.48 10.07 -0.56
C ILE A 3 -18.44 11.55 -0.19
N ILE A 4 -17.34 11.99 0.36
CA ILE A 4 -17.10 13.40 0.72
C ILE A 4 -15.88 13.93 -0.01
N GLU A 5 -15.76 15.24 -0.10
CA GLU A 5 -14.55 15.91 -0.60
C GLU A 5 -13.72 16.40 0.57
N ILE A 6 -12.45 16.07 0.59
CA ILE A 6 -11.51 16.49 1.62
C ILE A 6 -10.29 17.14 0.99
N ASN A 7 -9.60 17.98 1.76
CA ASN A 7 -8.37 18.60 1.29
C ASN A 7 -7.22 17.58 1.46
N PRO A 8 -6.47 17.27 0.40
CA PRO A 8 -5.33 16.36 0.52
C PRO A 8 -4.29 16.79 1.56
N ARG A 9 -4.19 18.09 1.85
CA ARG A 9 -3.27 18.60 2.86
C ARG A 9 -3.65 18.23 4.29
N ASP A 10 -4.91 17.85 4.52
CA ASP A 10 -5.39 17.35 5.80
C ASP A 10 -5.12 15.85 5.99
N CYS A 11 -4.52 15.21 5.00
CA CYS A 11 -4.31 13.77 4.95
C CYS A 11 -2.84 13.41 5.04
N THR A 12 -2.56 12.29 5.70
CA THR A 12 -1.26 11.63 5.65
C THR A 12 -1.42 10.21 5.10
N ARG A 13 -0.35 9.64 4.60
CA ARG A 13 -0.38 8.23 4.18
C ARG A 13 -0.18 7.34 5.39
N TRP A 14 -0.93 6.25 5.45
CA TRP A 14 -0.67 5.20 6.43
C TRP A 14 0.74 4.64 6.19
N LYS A 15 1.51 4.45 7.26
CA LYS A 15 2.93 4.08 7.14
C LYS A 15 3.16 2.77 6.38
N TYR A 16 2.17 1.88 6.36
CA TYR A 16 2.22 0.63 5.60
C TYR A 16 1.74 0.77 4.16
N ALA A 17 1.20 1.93 3.80
CA ALA A 17 0.81 2.24 2.42
C ALA A 17 1.98 2.72 1.56
N ASP A 18 3.18 2.77 2.12
CA ASP A 18 4.35 3.30 1.44
C ASP A 18 4.84 2.33 0.36
N ARG A 19 4.81 2.80 -0.87
CA ARG A 19 5.34 2.08 -2.03
C ARG A 19 6.67 2.70 -2.43
N SER A 20 7.55 1.89 -3.04
CA SER A 20 8.73 2.43 -3.69
C SER A 20 8.33 3.39 -4.82
N HIS A 21 9.16 4.36 -5.12
CA HIS A 21 8.93 5.28 -6.23
C HIS A 21 8.63 4.59 -7.56
N PHE A 22 9.21 3.42 -7.78
CA PHE A 22 9.01 2.64 -8.99
C PHE A 22 7.57 2.13 -9.17
N GLU A 23 6.82 1.98 -8.07
CA GLU A 23 5.46 1.45 -8.09
C GLU A 23 4.38 2.51 -8.14
N PHE A 24 4.73 3.78 -7.89
CA PHE A 24 3.78 4.88 -8.05
C PHE A 24 3.47 5.17 -9.51
N GLY A 25 4.41 4.93 -10.39
CA GLY A 25 4.29 5.29 -11.79
C GLY A 25 4.20 6.79 -11.99
N ASN A 26 3.74 7.22 -13.15
CA ASN A 26 3.56 8.61 -13.48
C ASN A 26 2.21 9.13 -12.94
N THR A 27 2.23 9.87 -11.83
CA THR A 27 1.03 10.48 -11.28
C THR A 27 0.61 11.75 -12.01
N GLY A 28 1.48 12.31 -12.86
CA GLY A 28 1.17 13.49 -13.66
C GLY A 28 0.03 13.27 -14.65
N SER A 29 0.07 12.15 -15.39
CA SER A 29 -1.03 11.79 -16.30
C SER A 29 -2.34 11.52 -15.56
N LEU A 30 -2.27 10.93 -14.37
CA LEU A 30 -3.45 10.73 -13.53
C LEU A 30 -4.00 12.07 -13.02
N SER A 31 -3.15 13.03 -12.67
CA SER A 31 -3.56 14.37 -12.28
C SER A 31 -4.33 15.08 -13.41
N GLU A 32 -3.83 14.99 -14.63
CA GLU A 32 -4.48 15.56 -15.81
C GLU A 32 -5.85 14.91 -16.07
N ASP A 33 -5.92 13.59 -15.98
CA ASP A 33 -7.17 12.86 -16.14
C ASP A 33 -8.21 13.27 -15.08
N ILE A 34 -7.80 13.39 -13.83
CA ILE A 34 -8.70 13.84 -12.74
C ILE A 34 -9.16 15.27 -12.98
N LYS A 35 -8.30 16.16 -13.47
CA LYS A 35 -8.70 17.54 -13.81
C LYS A 35 -9.75 17.59 -14.90
N GLU A 36 -9.60 16.76 -15.94
CA GLU A 36 -10.49 16.77 -17.10
C GLU A 36 -11.79 16.02 -16.85
N ASN A 37 -11.72 14.85 -16.23
CA ASN A 37 -12.83 13.90 -16.14
C ASN A 37 -13.36 13.71 -14.72
N GLY A 38 -12.70 14.30 -13.73
CA GLY A 38 -13.02 14.09 -12.32
C GLY A 38 -12.42 12.78 -11.79
N GLN A 39 -12.48 12.63 -10.48
CA GLN A 39 -12.07 11.41 -9.79
C GLN A 39 -13.22 10.41 -9.80
N VAL A 40 -13.01 9.26 -10.43
CA VAL A 40 -14.05 8.22 -10.58
C VAL A 40 -14.21 7.42 -9.30
N GLU A 41 -13.10 6.94 -8.74
CA GLU A 41 -13.13 6.14 -7.51
C GLU A 41 -12.64 6.95 -6.31
N PRO A 42 -13.39 6.94 -5.19
CA PRO A 42 -12.92 7.60 -3.98
C PRO A 42 -11.75 6.84 -3.35
N VAL A 43 -10.93 7.54 -2.59
CA VAL A 43 -9.96 6.91 -1.71
C VAL A 43 -10.64 6.48 -0.42
N ILE A 44 -10.03 5.54 0.29
CA ILE A 44 -10.49 5.12 1.61
C ILE A 44 -9.56 5.74 2.65
N VAL A 45 -10.15 6.46 3.59
CA VAL A 45 -9.42 7.12 4.68
C VAL A 45 -10.02 6.71 6.01
N ARG A 46 -9.21 6.77 7.07
CA ARG A 46 -9.72 6.68 8.43
C ARG A 46 -9.43 7.96 9.19
N PRO A 47 -10.27 8.32 10.17
CA PRO A 47 -10.04 9.52 10.96
C PRO A 47 -8.83 9.33 11.88
N LEU A 48 -8.09 10.41 12.09
CA LEU A 48 -7.00 10.48 13.06
C LEU A 48 -7.40 11.38 14.22
N LEU A 49 -7.05 10.94 15.42
CA LEU A 49 -7.21 11.72 16.64
C LEU A 49 -5.82 12.15 17.14
N ASN A 50 -5.74 13.37 17.72
CA ASN A 50 -4.52 13.91 18.31
C ASN A 50 -3.33 13.95 17.32
N SER A 51 -3.60 14.28 16.06
CA SER A 51 -2.61 14.41 15.00
C SER A 51 -2.78 15.77 14.30
N GLU A 52 -1.70 16.25 13.68
CA GLU A 52 -1.78 17.43 12.81
C GLU A 52 -2.62 17.17 11.55
N TYR A 53 -2.77 15.89 11.17
CA TYR A 53 -3.62 15.48 10.05
C TYR A 53 -4.97 14.98 10.55
N LYS A 54 -6.02 15.25 9.78
CA LYS A 54 -7.39 14.80 10.11
C LYS A 54 -7.65 13.36 9.68
N TYR A 55 -7.00 12.92 8.59
CA TYR A 55 -7.26 11.63 7.97
C TYR A 55 -5.97 10.93 7.58
N GLU A 56 -6.05 9.60 7.57
CA GLU A 56 -4.97 8.73 7.13
C GLU A 56 -5.44 7.92 5.92
N ILE A 57 -4.68 7.98 4.83
CA ILE A 57 -5.00 7.28 3.57
C ILE A 57 -4.71 5.79 3.74
N ILE A 58 -5.74 4.98 3.67
CA ILE A 58 -5.62 3.52 3.73
C ILE A 58 -5.50 2.94 2.32
N ALA A 59 -6.32 3.40 1.39
CA ALA A 59 -6.33 2.92 0.02
C ALA A 59 -6.47 4.08 -0.96
N GLY A 60 -5.78 4.00 -2.10
CA GLY A 60 -5.81 5.04 -3.13
C GLY A 60 -4.65 6.02 -3.07
N SER A 61 -3.48 5.58 -2.66
CA SER A 61 -2.29 6.45 -2.52
C SER A 61 -1.91 7.19 -3.80
N ARG A 62 -2.07 6.58 -4.97
CA ARG A 62 -1.78 7.25 -6.25
C ARG A 62 -2.76 8.41 -6.53
N ARG A 63 -4.04 8.20 -6.28
CA ARG A 63 -5.07 9.23 -6.42
C ARG A 63 -4.83 10.37 -5.44
N PHE A 64 -4.50 10.04 -4.20
CA PHE A 64 -4.11 11.02 -3.19
C PHE A 64 -2.92 11.87 -3.67
N GLN A 65 -1.85 11.23 -4.12
CA GLN A 65 -0.65 11.93 -4.57
C GLN A 65 -0.93 12.82 -5.78
N ALA A 66 -1.73 12.33 -6.72
CA ALA A 66 -2.13 13.10 -7.91
C ALA A 66 -2.92 14.35 -7.53
N CYS A 67 -3.91 14.22 -6.65
CA CYS A 67 -4.70 15.37 -6.18
C CYS A 67 -3.87 16.33 -5.34
N PHE A 68 -2.98 15.83 -4.50
CA PHE A 68 -2.09 16.64 -3.69
C PHE A 68 -1.19 17.51 -4.57
N ASN A 69 -0.55 16.91 -5.56
CA ASN A 69 0.37 17.61 -6.46
C ASN A 69 -0.34 18.62 -7.36
N ALA A 70 -1.58 18.34 -7.74
CA ALA A 70 -2.36 19.20 -8.63
C ALA A 70 -3.20 20.26 -7.90
N GLY A 71 -3.21 20.26 -6.56
CA GLY A 71 -4.00 21.19 -5.77
C GLY A 71 -5.51 20.95 -5.88
N LEU A 72 -5.94 19.72 -6.12
CA LEU A 72 -7.33 19.33 -6.27
C LEU A 72 -7.90 18.78 -4.96
N MET A 73 -9.21 18.91 -4.78
CA MET A 73 -9.91 18.23 -3.69
C MET A 73 -9.94 16.72 -3.95
N LEU A 74 -9.95 15.94 -2.89
CA LEU A 74 -9.89 14.50 -2.93
C LEU A 74 -11.23 13.91 -2.51
N LYS A 75 -11.84 13.10 -3.38
CA LYS A 75 -13.03 12.34 -3.02
C LYS A 75 -12.66 11.14 -2.18
N ALA A 76 -13.29 11.00 -1.03
CA ALA A 76 -12.95 10.00 -0.04
C ALA A 76 -14.19 9.39 0.61
N VAL A 77 -14.04 8.15 1.06
CA VAL A 77 -14.96 7.46 1.97
C VAL A 77 -14.25 7.33 3.31
N ILE A 78 -14.88 7.81 4.37
CA ILE A 78 -14.34 7.68 5.73
C ILE A 78 -14.77 6.35 6.31
N ARG A 79 -13.81 5.58 6.78
CA ARG A 79 -14.03 4.32 7.50
C ARG A 79 -13.21 4.31 8.77
N ASP A 80 -13.89 4.17 9.90
CA ASP A 80 -13.22 4.02 11.19
C ASP A 80 -12.90 2.55 11.41
N VAL A 81 -11.68 2.16 11.08
CA VAL A 81 -11.23 0.76 11.05
C VAL A 81 -9.99 0.58 11.93
N SER A 82 -9.84 -0.65 12.44
CA SER A 82 -8.61 -1.07 13.16
C SER A 82 -7.43 -1.19 12.19
N ASP A 83 -6.23 -1.35 12.75
CA ASP A 83 -5.03 -1.59 11.94
C ASP A 83 -5.13 -2.89 11.13
N GLU A 84 -5.71 -3.96 11.72
CA GLU A 84 -5.92 -5.21 10.98
C GLU A 84 -6.88 -5.03 9.81
N GLU A 85 -8.01 -4.36 10.04
CA GLU A 85 -8.98 -4.05 8.99
C GLU A 85 -8.38 -3.17 7.90
N ALA A 86 -7.58 -2.17 8.28
CA ALA A 86 -6.87 -1.30 7.35
C ALA A 86 -5.88 -2.10 6.48
N ALA A 87 -5.14 -3.02 7.09
CA ALA A 87 -4.24 -3.92 6.37
C ALA A 87 -4.98 -4.78 5.36
N ILE A 88 -6.12 -5.34 5.74
CA ILE A 88 -6.96 -6.17 4.86
C ILE A 88 -7.46 -5.35 3.67
N ILE A 89 -7.97 -4.15 3.92
CA ILE A 89 -8.44 -3.24 2.86
C ILE A 89 -7.32 -2.96 1.86
N GLN A 90 -6.12 -2.65 2.36
CA GLN A 90 -4.99 -2.31 1.51
C GLN A 90 -4.51 -3.52 0.70
N ILE A 91 -4.42 -4.69 1.30
CA ILE A 91 -4.05 -5.93 0.60
C ILE A 91 -5.04 -6.21 -0.53
N LYS A 92 -6.35 -6.09 -0.26
CA LYS A 92 -7.41 -6.32 -1.25
C LYS A 92 -7.33 -5.32 -2.41
N GLU A 93 -7.09 -4.07 -2.12
CA GLU A 93 -6.91 -3.06 -3.17
C GLU A 93 -5.68 -3.37 -4.03
N ASN A 94 -4.58 -3.75 -3.41
CA ASN A 94 -3.32 -4.04 -4.10
C ASN A 94 -3.40 -5.30 -4.99
N GLU A 95 -4.37 -6.18 -4.79
CA GLU A 95 -4.61 -7.33 -5.70
C GLU A 95 -4.89 -6.89 -7.14
N HIS A 96 -5.43 -5.68 -7.33
CA HIS A 96 -5.74 -5.13 -8.65
C HIS A 96 -4.56 -4.40 -9.29
N ILE A 97 -3.42 -4.32 -8.59
CA ILE A 97 -2.24 -3.60 -9.03
C ILE A 97 -1.09 -4.60 -9.16
N SER A 98 -0.32 -4.49 -10.26
CA SER A 98 0.86 -5.32 -10.46
C SER A 98 1.99 -4.86 -9.54
N ILE A 99 2.06 -5.44 -8.35
CA ILE A 99 3.13 -5.18 -7.37
C ILE A 99 4.09 -6.36 -7.40
N CYS A 100 5.39 -6.09 -7.45
CA CYS A 100 6.40 -7.15 -7.49
C CYS A 100 6.48 -7.94 -6.19
N ASP A 101 6.98 -9.17 -6.28
CA ASP A 101 7.09 -10.07 -5.13
C ASP A 101 7.95 -9.49 -4.00
N TYR A 102 9.02 -8.77 -4.34
CA TYR A 102 9.88 -8.11 -3.36
C TYR A 102 9.08 -7.13 -2.50
N SER A 103 8.33 -6.22 -3.12
CA SER A 103 7.53 -5.22 -2.39
C SER A 103 6.44 -5.87 -1.55
N LYS A 104 5.78 -6.91 -2.07
CA LYS A 104 4.82 -7.69 -1.29
C LYS A 104 5.46 -8.31 -0.06
N GLY A 105 6.64 -8.95 -0.24
CA GLY A 105 7.35 -9.62 0.85
C GLY A 105 7.78 -8.65 1.95
N ILE A 106 8.35 -7.52 1.59
CA ILE A 106 8.75 -6.48 2.55
C ILE A 106 7.53 -5.92 3.28
N TYR A 107 6.45 -5.65 2.57
CA TYR A 107 5.20 -5.15 3.15
C TYR A 107 4.58 -6.14 4.15
N TYR A 108 4.47 -7.40 3.77
CA TYR A 108 3.92 -8.43 4.65
C TYR A 108 4.78 -8.63 5.91
N ALA A 109 6.09 -8.66 5.74
CA ALA A 109 7.02 -8.80 6.87
C ALA A 109 6.89 -7.64 7.86
N LYS A 110 6.75 -6.42 7.37
CA LYS A 110 6.59 -5.22 8.20
C LYS A 110 5.28 -5.28 9.01
N LEU A 111 4.17 -5.65 8.36
CA LEU A 111 2.87 -5.81 9.04
C LEU A 111 2.93 -6.85 10.15
N MET A 112 3.58 -7.99 9.89
CA MET A 112 3.71 -9.06 10.87
C MET A 112 4.65 -8.69 12.01
N LYS A 113 5.78 -8.04 11.70
CA LYS A 113 6.74 -7.58 12.71
C LYS A 113 6.10 -6.62 13.71
N ASP A 114 5.26 -5.72 13.22
CA ASP A 114 4.56 -4.72 14.03
C ASP A 114 3.24 -5.27 14.61
N GLN A 115 3.00 -6.56 14.48
CA GLN A 115 1.83 -7.27 15.03
C GLN A 115 0.48 -6.70 14.55
N LYS A 116 0.44 -6.15 13.33
CA LYS A 116 -0.80 -5.62 12.76
C LYS A 116 -1.71 -6.70 12.22
N ILE A 117 -1.14 -7.84 11.84
CA ILE A 117 -1.87 -9.02 11.34
C ILE A 117 -1.09 -10.27 11.70
N THR A 118 -1.79 -11.38 11.98
CA THR A 118 -1.17 -12.68 12.20
C THR A 118 -0.83 -13.37 10.89
N GLN A 119 0.10 -14.32 10.93
CA GLN A 119 0.46 -15.11 9.76
C GLN A 119 -0.72 -15.87 9.18
N ASP A 120 -1.54 -16.49 10.04
CA ASP A 120 -2.71 -17.24 9.61
C ASP A 120 -3.74 -16.33 8.94
N LYS A 121 -4.02 -15.18 9.53
CA LYS A 121 -4.95 -14.22 8.95
C LYS A 121 -4.44 -13.69 7.61
N LEU A 122 -3.16 -13.37 7.54
CA LEU A 122 -2.52 -12.89 6.31
C LEU A 122 -2.60 -13.92 5.19
N SER A 123 -2.32 -15.19 5.48
CA SER A 123 -2.48 -16.30 4.52
C SER A 123 -3.91 -16.37 3.98
N GLN A 124 -4.90 -16.26 4.86
CA GLN A 124 -6.31 -16.29 4.47
C GLN A 124 -6.68 -15.11 3.57
N VAL A 125 -6.23 -13.90 3.92
CA VAL A 125 -6.55 -12.68 3.17
C VAL A 125 -5.92 -12.72 1.77
N ILE A 126 -4.67 -13.17 1.68
CA ILE A 126 -3.96 -13.29 0.39
C ILE A 126 -4.49 -14.46 -0.42
N GLY A 127 -5.04 -15.48 0.24
CA GLY A 127 -5.53 -16.70 -0.41
C GLY A 127 -4.40 -17.63 -0.84
N CYS A 128 -3.31 -17.69 -0.07
CA CYS A 128 -2.18 -18.56 -0.36
C CYS A 128 -1.86 -19.48 0.82
N SER A 129 -1.03 -20.50 0.59
CA SER A 129 -0.56 -21.40 1.65
C SER A 129 0.45 -20.68 2.56
N ARG A 130 0.63 -21.25 3.76
CA ARG A 130 1.69 -20.75 4.68
C ARG A 130 3.07 -20.87 4.05
N HIS A 131 3.32 -21.91 3.27
CA HIS A 131 4.58 -22.09 2.55
C HIS A 131 4.83 -20.96 1.56
N LYS A 132 3.83 -20.61 0.76
CA LYS A 132 3.92 -19.50 -0.20
C LYS A 132 4.15 -18.16 0.52
N LEU A 133 3.45 -17.93 1.62
CA LEU A 133 3.66 -16.73 2.43
C LEU A 133 5.10 -16.68 2.98
N ASN A 134 5.63 -17.80 3.47
CA ASN A 134 7.01 -17.86 3.95
C ASN A 134 8.01 -17.52 2.84
N SER A 135 7.75 -17.92 1.60
CA SER A 135 8.60 -17.52 0.46
C SER A 135 8.62 -16.00 0.28
N TYR A 136 7.47 -15.34 0.39
CA TYR A 136 7.43 -13.87 0.36
C TYR A 136 8.22 -13.24 1.52
N LEU A 137 8.08 -13.80 2.72
CA LEU A 137 8.74 -13.27 3.91
C LEU A 137 10.27 -13.41 3.85
N CYS A 138 10.79 -14.28 3.03
CA CYS A 138 12.23 -14.45 2.83
C CYS A 138 12.89 -13.17 2.28
N PHE A 139 12.21 -12.34 1.54
CA PHE A 139 12.74 -11.05 1.08
C PHE A 139 13.26 -10.18 2.24
N ALA A 140 12.54 -10.19 3.36
CA ALA A 140 12.94 -9.42 4.55
C ALA A 140 14.07 -10.08 5.35
N LYS A 141 14.33 -11.36 5.13
CA LYS A 141 15.38 -12.12 5.81
C LYS A 141 16.74 -12.07 5.11
N VAL A 142 16.74 -11.75 3.81
CA VAL A 142 17.96 -11.57 3.03
C VAL A 142 18.53 -10.19 3.32
N SER A 143 19.85 -10.08 3.48
CA SER A 143 20.49 -8.81 3.83
C SER A 143 20.32 -7.75 2.72
N ASP A 144 20.23 -6.49 3.12
CA ASP A 144 20.13 -5.36 2.19
C ASP A 144 21.32 -5.27 1.23
N THR A 145 22.49 -5.73 1.66
CA THR A 145 23.70 -5.77 0.82
C THR A 145 23.48 -6.62 -0.42
N ILE A 146 22.82 -7.76 -0.26
CA ILE A 146 22.50 -8.65 -1.39
C ILE A 146 21.52 -7.97 -2.34
N TRP A 147 20.47 -7.35 -1.80
CA TRP A 147 19.48 -6.67 -2.63
C TRP A 147 20.08 -5.47 -3.38
N LYS A 148 20.99 -4.73 -2.77
CA LYS A 148 21.72 -3.66 -3.44
C LYS A 148 22.60 -4.19 -4.58
N ALA A 149 23.21 -5.35 -4.40
CA ALA A 149 24.00 -5.99 -5.45
C ALA A 149 23.13 -6.48 -6.62
N VAL A 150 21.93 -6.97 -6.33
CA VAL A 150 20.96 -7.39 -7.36
C VAL A 150 20.47 -6.20 -8.20
N GLY A 151 20.30 -5.04 -7.56
CA GLY A 151 19.83 -3.82 -8.21
C GLY A 151 18.31 -3.81 -8.42
N ASN A 152 17.84 -4.38 -9.52
CA ASN A 152 16.40 -4.40 -9.82
C ASN A 152 15.71 -5.61 -9.17
N THR A 153 15.20 -5.44 -7.95
CA THR A 153 14.50 -6.47 -7.19
C THR A 153 13.11 -6.81 -7.74
N SER A 154 12.57 -5.99 -8.63
CA SER A 154 11.23 -6.23 -9.20
C SER A 154 11.12 -7.52 -10.01
N LYS A 155 12.26 -8.06 -10.46
CA LYS A 155 12.33 -9.29 -11.27
C LYS A 155 12.62 -10.54 -10.43
N VAL A 156 12.83 -10.40 -9.13
CA VAL A 156 13.11 -11.52 -8.24
C VAL A 156 11.80 -12.13 -7.75
N SER A 157 11.60 -13.42 -8.00
CA SER A 157 10.40 -14.12 -7.50
C SER A 157 10.53 -14.50 -6.03
N ALA A 158 9.39 -14.75 -5.38
CA ALA A 158 9.35 -15.24 -4.00
C ALA A 158 10.12 -16.56 -3.85
N LYS A 159 10.00 -17.44 -4.82
CA LYS A 159 10.74 -18.72 -4.82
C LYS A 159 12.25 -18.51 -4.89
N THR A 160 12.71 -17.55 -5.67
CA THR A 160 14.12 -17.19 -5.75
C THR A 160 14.63 -16.65 -4.42
N ALA A 161 13.86 -15.78 -3.76
CA ALA A 161 14.19 -15.23 -2.45
C ALA A 161 14.34 -16.34 -1.40
N GLU A 162 13.46 -17.33 -1.43
CA GLU A 162 13.53 -18.52 -0.56
C GLU A 162 14.83 -19.29 -0.79
N THR A 163 15.26 -19.45 -2.03
CA THR A 163 16.49 -20.15 -2.39
C THR A 163 17.73 -19.40 -1.90
N ILE A 164 17.75 -18.06 -1.98
CA ILE A 164 18.85 -17.21 -1.53
C ILE A 164 18.98 -17.23 0.00
N HIS A 165 17.86 -17.25 0.71
CA HIS A 165 17.84 -17.29 2.18
C HIS A 165 18.36 -18.63 2.70
#